data_d411fa1d3fac660bb649ed7d3c42acda
#
_entry.id   d411fa1d3fac660bb649ed7d3c42acda
#
_cell.length_a   1.000
_cell.length_b   1.000
_cell.length_c   1.000
_cell.angle_alpha   90.00
_cell.angle_beta   90.00
_cell.angle_gamma   90.00
#
_symmetry.space_group_name_H-M   'P 1'
#
loop_
_entity.id
_entity.type
_entity.pdbx_description
1 polymer ?
#
loop_
_entity_poly.entity_id
_entity_poly.type
_entity_poly.pdbx_seq_one_letter_code
_entity_poly.pdbx_strand_id
1 'polypeptide(L)'
;MQDIKTQEQETKLQKNRVPVDKIEKKTIVEKKPSMKKVQKEASTGDVQKEATIKKERRACTHLKRLVKVAAFLLIFALTFSKLSEVLAFKNASYEANNYYSFDYLYDLPKNSLDVVYVGTSQYHMGITPLEIWKEYGITGGSFNVAQCRAWMAYYMIQEVLKYQNPKVIVLDAAVPRGGDNNILASRRAINQFRCSLTKFQALYNCLELEGSTIDEMINKSFEFFAYHDSWDTLEMADFTDDISSLEYQKGYLLTTKCMPYSDMAHSIDQKPTRFMLDEKTVDYMGRIKALCDEKGVDLIIAKLPSDMWNITYSGMVGRWAKENEVEFLDLTQKQFQRQMHFDNETCYFDENHLNHVGAEIASNYLGNYLTEHYQFESHSQEIEDTWKIDYEAYEAYRDFRILQSTQDLSEFIELANNPNYIICLSIRDDATKGLADSECESLQSLGLNMRFVDRFRTSLAAVIDGGSVVVQKDGNFALSCEYEPYANCEIQVTSAGYSAGNKSSIVINGKEYSKNKRGLNIVVYDKTKDEVISSRIFDTWLMQDER
;
A
#
# COMPACT_ATOMS: atom_id res chain seq x y z
N MET A 1 6.02 12.95 -48.20
CA MET A 1 7.47 12.98 -48.48
C MET A 1 8.17 12.15 -47.44
N GLN A 2 8.33 10.87 -47.73
CA GLN A 2 9.31 9.92 -47.21
C GLN A 2 8.79 8.49 -47.29
N ASP A 3 8.43 8.12 -48.52
CA ASP A 3 8.55 6.73 -48.99
C ASP A 3 9.82 6.72 -49.81
N ILE A 4 10.78 5.90 -49.51
CA ILE A 4 11.94 5.40 -50.26
C ILE A 4 13.04 5.02 -49.23
N LYS A 5 13.00 3.78 -48.71
CA LYS A 5 14.15 3.08 -48.14
C LYS A 5 13.82 1.64 -47.66
N THR A 6 13.15 0.88 -48.50
CA THR A 6 12.93 -0.54 -48.20
C THR A 6 13.00 -1.41 -49.47
N GLN A 7 13.98 -1.20 -50.32
CA GLN A 7 14.17 -2.02 -51.54
C GLN A 7 15.61 -2.32 -51.94
N GLU A 8 16.55 -2.34 -51.01
CA GLU A 8 17.97 -2.61 -51.34
C GLU A 8 18.64 -3.73 -50.50
N GLN A 9 17.91 -4.64 -49.88
CA GLN A 9 18.53 -5.76 -49.14
C GLN A 9 18.15 -7.16 -49.58
N GLU A 10 17.46 -7.35 -50.70
CA GLU A 10 17.07 -8.72 -51.20
C GLU A 10 17.86 -9.21 -52.43
N THR A 11 18.98 -8.61 -52.82
CA THR A 11 19.70 -9.02 -54.04
C THR A 11 21.13 -9.44 -53.81
N LYS A 12 21.48 -10.16 -52.75
CA LYS A 12 22.85 -10.66 -52.54
C LYS A 12 22.95 -12.06 -51.94
N LEU A 13 22.11 -13.00 -52.32
CA LEU A 13 22.25 -14.43 -51.91
C LEU A 13 21.83 -15.41 -53.00
N GLN A 14 22.27 -15.18 -54.24
CA GLN A 14 22.18 -16.16 -55.32
C GLN A 14 23.40 -16.04 -56.24
N LYS A 15 24.48 -16.70 -55.90
CA LYS A 15 25.55 -17.12 -56.82
C LYS A 15 26.63 -17.86 -56.04
N ASN A 16 26.59 -19.20 -56.07
CA ASN A 16 27.75 -20.10 -56.15
C ASN A 16 27.23 -21.54 -56.13
N ARG A 17 26.85 -22.01 -57.31
CA ARG A 17 26.82 -23.43 -57.65
C ARG A 17 27.97 -23.64 -58.64
N VAL A 18 28.86 -24.54 -58.34
CA VAL A 18 29.89 -25.06 -59.27
C VAL A 18 29.59 -26.54 -59.50
N PRO A 19 29.76 -27.05 -60.75
CA PRO A 19 29.20 -28.33 -61.20
C PRO A 19 30.16 -29.50 -60.97
N VAL A 20 29.56 -30.67 -60.88
CA VAL A 20 30.23 -31.98 -60.88
C VAL A 20 30.51 -32.39 -62.32
N ASP A 21 31.73 -32.74 -62.68
CA ASP A 21 32.05 -33.56 -63.84
C ASP A 21 33.11 -34.65 -63.51
N LYS A 22 32.70 -35.87 -63.85
CA LYS A 22 33.38 -37.09 -64.30
C LYS A 22 34.88 -37.18 -64.17
N ILE A 23 35.37 -38.24 -63.52
CA ILE A 23 36.60 -38.96 -63.91
C ILE A 23 36.39 -40.47 -63.82
N GLU A 24 36.90 -41.10 -64.83
CA GLU A 24 36.77 -42.48 -65.31
C GLU A 24 37.43 -43.57 -64.43
N LYS A 25 36.93 -44.76 -64.72
CA LYS A 25 37.45 -46.09 -64.29
C LYS A 25 38.86 -46.35 -64.78
N LYS A 26 39.75 -46.83 -63.87
CA LYS A 26 40.87 -47.74 -64.25
C LYS A 26 40.90 -48.95 -63.33
N THR A 27 40.74 -50.10 -63.96
CA THR A 27 40.84 -51.47 -63.46
C THR A 27 42.31 -51.83 -63.25
N ILE A 28 42.65 -52.30 -62.06
CA ILE A 28 43.85 -53.13 -61.88
C ILE A 28 43.46 -54.33 -61.01
N VAL A 29 43.71 -55.49 -61.61
CA VAL A 29 43.58 -56.85 -61.05
C VAL A 29 44.84 -57.18 -60.32
N GLU A 30 44.85 -57.59 -59.04
CA GLU A 30 45.78 -58.51 -58.44
C GLU A 30 45.31 -59.23 -57.18
N LYS A 31 45.30 -60.50 -57.27
CA LYS A 31 45.45 -61.64 -56.36
C LYS A 31 44.96 -61.50 -54.87
N LYS A 32 44.05 -62.43 -54.57
CA LYS A 32 43.63 -62.88 -53.25
C LYS A 32 44.72 -63.67 -52.49
N PRO A 33 44.80 -63.46 -51.17
CA PRO A 33 44.99 -64.55 -50.23
C PRO A 33 43.83 -64.77 -49.30
N SER A 34 43.63 -66.02 -49.01
CA SER A 34 42.64 -66.72 -48.21
C SER A 34 41.98 -65.91 -47.02
N MET A 35 40.73 -65.58 -47.21
CA MET A 35 39.80 -65.10 -46.17
C MET A 35 39.13 -66.29 -45.48
N LYS A 36 39.49 -66.55 -44.22
CA LYS A 36 38.59 -67.28 -43.29
C LYS A 36 38.80 -66.95 -41.79
N LYS A 37 39.71 -66.07 -41.42
CA LYS A 37 39.93 -65.72 -39.98
C LYS A 37 39.70 -64.22 -39.61
N VAL A 38 39.55 -63.29 -40.58
CA VAL A 38 39.41 -61.86 -40.31
C VAL A 38 37.92 -61.38 -40.33
N GLN A 39 36.98 -62.22 -40.82
CA GLN A 39 35.56 -61.83 -40.91
C GLN A 39 34.79 -62.01 -39.61
N LYS A 40 35.32 -62.59 -38.54
CA LYS A 40 34.56 -62.74 -37.26
C LYS A 40 34.86 -61.66 -36.24
N GLU A 41 35.95 -60.90 -36.34
CA GLU A 41 36.27 -59.79 -35.41
C GLU A 41 35.83 -58.42 -35.95
N ALA A 42 35.74 -58.22 -37.28
CA ALA A 42 35.25 -57.00 -37.89
C ALA A 42 33.72 -56.86 -37.77
N SER A 43 32.97 -57.97 -37.76
CA SER A 43 31.50 -57.94 -37.68
C SER A 43 30.97 -57.63 -36.26
N THR A 44 31.73 -57.98 -35.21
CA THR A 44 31.31 -57.67 -33.81
C THR A 44 31.61 -56.23 -33.41
N GLY A 45 32.66 -55.62 -33.94
CA GLY A 45 32.99 -54.21 -33.68
C GLY A 45 32.00 -53.23 -34.33
N ASP A 46 31.54 -53.51 -35.55
CA ASP A 46 30.59 -52.67 -36.25
C ASP A 46 29.15 -52.79 -35.68
N VAL A 47 28.73 -53.97 -35.24
CA VAL A 47 27.45 -54.19 -34.56
C VAL A 47 27.45 -53.52 -33.18
N GLN A 48 28.55 -53.51 -32.45
CA GLN A 48 28.67 -52.79 -31.19
C GLN A 48 28.66 -51.26 -31.39
N LYS A 49 29.34 -50.73 -32.41
CA LYS A 49 29.29 -49.31 -32.76
C LYS A 49 27.89 -48.86 -33.20
N GLU A 50 27.19 -49.62 -34.04
CA GLU A 50 25.81 -49.33 -34.44
C GLU A 50 24.86 -49.38 -33.25
N ALA A 51 25.01 -50.32 -32.32
CA ALA A 51 24.21 -50.42 -31.11
C ALA A 51 24.46 -49.21 -30.19
N THR A 52 25.72 -48.76 -30.06
CA THR A 52 26.08 -47.57 -29.27
C THR A 52 25.51 -46.30 -29.91
N ILE A 53 25.65 -46.10 -31.22
CA ILE A 53 25.07 -44.96 -31.96
C ILE A 53 23.53 -44.96 -31.88
N LYS A 54 22.87 -46.11 -31.95
CA LYS A 54 21.41 -46.22 -31.73
C LYS A 54 21.02 -45.87 -30.31
N LYS A 55 21.80 -46.25 -29.30
CA LYS A 55 21.55 -45.92 -27.89
C LYS A 55 21.70 -44.41 -27.64
N GLU A 56 22.76 -43.80 -28.19
CA GLU A 56 23.00 -42.35 -28.12
C GLU A 56 21.90 -41.54 -28.84
N ARG A 57 21.50 -41.97 -30.05
CA ARG A 57 20.36 -41.33 -30.77
C ARG A 57 19.05 -41.45 -30.01
N ARG A 58 18.77 -42.60 -29.35
CA ARG A 58 17.58 -42.76 -28.49
C ARG A 58 17.67 -41.85 -27.24
N ALA A 59 18.82 -41.81 -26.58
CA ALA A 59 19.07 -40.92 -25.43
C ALA A 59 18.89 -39.44 -25.81
N CYS A 60 19.47 -39.01 -26.94
CA CYS A 60 19.27 -37.65 -27.48
C CYS A 60 17.80 -37.35 -27.82
N THR A 61 17.06 -38.33 -28.36
CA THR A 61 15.65 -38.18 -28.66
C THR A 61 14.79 -38.08 -27.37
N HIS A 62 15.10 -38.88 -26.34
CA HIS A 62 14.48 -38.79 -25.04
C HIS A 62 14.79 -37.46 -24.35
N LEU A 63 16.04 -37.01 -24.40
CA LEU A 63 16.42 -35.69 -23.84
C LEU A 63 15.66 -34.54 -24.52
N LYS A 64 15.60 -34.57 -25.88
CA LYS A 64 14.81 -33.56 -26.62
C LYS A 64 13.33 -33.58 -26.27
N ARG A 65 12.74 -34.76 -25.99
CA ARG A 65 11.33 -34.86 -25.53
C ARG A 65 11.17 -34.30 -24.12
N LEU A 66 12.09 -34.62 -23.20
CA LEU A 66 12.10 -34.08 -21.84
C LEU A 66 12.22 -32.56 -21.84
N VAL A 67 13.11 -31.99 -22.66
CA VAL A 67 13.26 -30.54 -22.81
C VAL A 67 11.97 -29.90 -23.35
N LYS A 68 11.32 -30.52 -24.34
CA LYS A 68 10.02 -30.00 -24.84
C LYS A 68 8.92 -30.06 -23.79
N VAL A 69 8.83 -31.15 -23.02
CA VAL A 69 7.87 -31.28 -21.92
C VAL A 69 8.16 -30.25 -20.83
N ALA A 70 9.42 -30.10 -20.45
CA ALA A 70 9.82 -29.09 -19.47
C ALA A 70 9.53 -27.66 -19.93
N ALA A 71 9.80 -27.33 -21.20
CA ALA A 71 9.46 -26.04 -21.78
C ALA A 71 7.94 -25.81 -21.84
N PHE A 72 7.16 -26.83 -22.20
CA PHE A 72 5.70 -26.75 -22.18
C PHE A 72 5.17 -26.50 -20.76
N LEU A 73 5.65 -27.26 -19.77
CA LEU A 73 5.25 -27.09 -18.37
C LEU A 73 5.64 -25.71 -17.82
N LEU A 74 6.81 -25.19 -18.21
CA LEU A 74 7.24 -23.85 -17.83
C LEU A 74 6.31 -22.78 -18.44
N ILE A 75 6.04 -22.85 -19.75
CA ILE A 75 5.13 -21.90 -20.43
C ILE A 75 3.74 -22.01 -19.81
N PHE A 76 3.23 -23.22 -19.58
CA PHE A 76 1.95 -23.43 -18.93
C PHE A 76 1.92 -22.80 -17.53
N ALA A 77 2.94 -23.04 -16.72
CA ALA A 77 3.02 -22.47 -15.36
C ALA A 77 3.07 -20.94 -15.39
N LEU A 78 3.84 -20.33 -16.29
CA LEU A 78 3.91 -18.88 -16.45
C LEU A 78 2.57 -18.28 -16.91
N THR A 79 1.92 -18.92 -17.92
CA THR A 79 0.61 -18.47 -18.40
C THR A 79 -0.46 -18.63 -17.33
N PHE A 80 -0.47 -19.77 -16.64
CA PHE A 80 -1.40 -20.05 -15.55
C PHE A 80 -1.21 -19.06 -14.39
N SER A 81 0.04 -18.74 -14.03
CA SER A 81 0.35 -17.74 -13.00
C SER A 81 -0.17 -16.36 -13.36
N LYS A 82 0.06 -15.92 -14.61
CA LYS A 82 -0.45 -14.61 -15.07
C LYS A 82 -1.97 -14.55 -15.16
N LEU A 83 -2.64 -15.60 -15.61
CA LEU A 83 -4.10 -15.67 -15.59
C LEU A 83 -4.64 -15.69 -14.15
N SER A 84 -3.98 -16.40 -13.25
CA SER A 84 -4.35 -16.39 -11.82
C SER A 84 -4.21 -14.99 -11.20
N GLU A 85 -3.15 -14.26 -11.55
CA GLU A 85 -2.93 -12.87 -11.11
C GLU A 85 -4.03 -11.92 -11.63
N VAL A 86 -4.43 -12.03 -12.89
CA VAL A 86 -5.52 -11.22 -13.48
C VAL A 86 -6.87 -11.52 -12.85
N LEU A 87 -7.14 -12.78 -12.54
CA LEU A 87 -8.41 -13.21 -11.93
C LEU A 87 -8.42 -13.07 -10.41
N ALA A 88 -7.26 -12.94 -9.76
CA ALA A 88 -7.17 -12.79 -8.31
C ALA A 88 -8.00 -11.58 -7.87
N PHE A 89 -8.63 -11.72 -6.70
CA PHE A 89 -9.42 -10.63 -6.15
C PHE A 89 -8.51 -9.42 -5.91
N LYS A 90 -8.79 -8.35 -6.62
CA LYS A 90 -8.14 -7.05 -6.47
C LYS A 90 -9.07 -6.11 -5.72
N ASN A 91 -8.52 -5.32 -4.81
CA ASN A 91 -9.31 -4.28 -4.13
C ASN A 91 -9.48 -3.11 -5.09
N ALA A 92 -10.60 -3.05 -5.78
CA ALA A 92 -10.90 -2.08 -6.83
C ALA A 92 -10.98 -0.61 -6.36
N SER A 93 -10.95 -0.32 -5.07
CA SER A 93 -10.84 1.05 -4.57
C SER A 93 -10.20 1.09 -3.19
N TYR A 94 -9.23 1.99 -3.03
CA TYR A 94 -8.64 2.37 -1.76
C TYR A 94 -9.70 2.82 -0.72
N GLU A 95 -10.77 3.46 -1.17
CA GLU A 95 -11.88 3.92 -0.33
C GLU A 95 -12.85 2.80 0.08
N ALA A 96 -12.87 1.67 -0.64
CA ALA A 96 -13.84 0.59 -0.42
C ALA A 96 -13.46 -0.40 0.68
N ASN A 97 -12.53 -0.08 1.55
CA ASN A 97 -12.16 -0.84 2.74
C ASN A 97 -11.26 -2.07 2.49
N ASN A 98 -10.13 -2.09 3.17
CA ASN A 98 -9.31 -3.27 3.43
C ASN A 98 -8.26 -3.60 2.37
N TYR A 99 -7.58 -2.59 1.83
CA TYR A 99 -6.33 -2.84 1.14
C TYR A 99 -5.27 -3.27 2.17
N TYR A 100 -5.09 -4.57 2.30
CA TYR A 100 -4.00 -5.16 3.07
C TYR A 100 -2.95 -5.64 2.07
N SER A 101 -1.93 -4.83 1.84
CA SER A 101 -0.80 -5.24 1.03
C SER A 101 0.17 -6.04 1.89
N PHE A 102 0.43 -7.28 1.47
CA PHE A 102 1.48 -8.10 2.04
C PHE A 102 2.66 -8.24 1.06
N ASP A 103 2.39 -8.07 -0.23
CA ASP A 103 3.32 -8.29 -1.34
C ASP A 103 4.47 -7.30 -1.39
N TYR A 104 4.31 -6.05 -0.87
CA TYR A 104 5.42 -5.11 -0.73
C TYR A 104 6.63 -5.70 0.04
N LEU A 105 6.42 -6.74 0.87
CA LEU A 105 7.50 -7.48 1.53
C LEU A 105 8.57 -7.95 0.53
N TYR A 106 8.15 -8.33 -0.67
CA TYR A 106 9.02 -8.96 -1.66
C TYR A 106 9.83 -7.94 -2.46
N ASP A 107 9.46 -6.67 -2.39
CA ASP A 107 10.16 -5.56 -3.05
C ASP A 107 11.15 -4.86 -2.10
N LEU A 108 11.00 -5.13 -0.80
CA LEU A 108 11.96 -4.65 0.20
C LEU A 108 13.32 -5.34 0.05
N PRO A 109 14.42 -4.62 0.22
CA PRO A 109 15.74 -5.24 0.38
C PRO A 109 15.73 -6.27 1.52
N LYS A 110 16.48 -7.35 1.36
CA LYS A 110 16.56 -8.36 2.41
C LYS A 110 17.19 -7.79 3.67
N ASN A 111 16.59 -8.14 4.82
CA ASN A 111 17.06 -7.73 6.14
C ASN A 111 17.17 -6.19 6.29
N SER A 112 16.22 -5.45 5.70
CA SER A 112 16.14 -4.00 5.76
C SER A 112 15.17 -3.49 6.81
N LEU A 113 14.46 -4.37 7.50
CA LEU A 113 13.53 -4.00 8.56
C LEU A 113 14.12 -4.29 9.94
N ASP A 114 14.17 -3.27 10.79
CA ASP A 114 14.51 -3.37 12.21
C ASP A 114 13.36 -3.94 13.02
N VAL A 115 12.12 -3.52 12.68
CA VAL A 115 10.90 -3.88 13.40
C VAL A 115 9.83 -4.35 12.42
N VAL A 116 9.12 -5.39 12.80
CA VAL A 116 7.97 -5.91 12.05
C VAL A 116 6.72 -5.82 12.93
N TYR A 117 5.71 -5.13 12.44
CA TYR A 117 4.41 -5.01 13.09
C TYR A 117 3.45 -6.00 12.44
N VAL A 118 2.82 -6.87 13.26
CA VAL A 118 1.86 -7.88 12.76
C VAL A 118 0.56 -7.73 13.51
N GLY A 119 -0.52 -7.53 12.79
CA GLY A 119 -1.76 -7.27 13.49
C GLY A 119 -3.04 -7.34 12.69
N THR A 120 -4.03 -6.67 13.25
CA THR A 120 -5.37 -6.51 12.72
C THR A 120 -5.50 -5.19 11.95
N SER A 121 -6.73 -4.81 11.58
CA SER A 121 -7.04 -3.48 11.05
C SER A 121 -6.60 -2.35 11.99
N GLN A 122 -6.48 -2.61 13.28
CA GLN A 122 -6.01 -1.61 14.24
C GLN A 122 -4.55 -1.20 13.99
N TYR A 123 -3.68 -2.17 13.64
CA TYR A 123 -2.30 -1.86 13.28
C TYR A 123 -2.22 -1.26 11.87
N HIS A 124 -3.06 -1.73 10.96
CA HIS A 124 -3.14 -1.20 9.61
C HIS A 124 -3.45 0.31 9.59
N MET A 125 -4.31 0.78 10.50
CA MET A 125 -4.72 2.18 10.61
C MET A 125 -4.02 2.94 11.75
N GLY A 126 -3.28 2.26 12.62
CA GLY A 126 -2.74 2.84 13.85
C GLY A 126 -1.23 2.82 14.00
N ILE A 127 -0.49 2.14 13.10
CA ILE A 127 0.98 2.16 13.08
C ILE A 127 1.45 2.75 11.76
N THR A 128 2.16 3.85 11.82
CA THR A 128 2.82 4.48 10.67
C THR A 128 4.33 4.28 10.74
N PRO A 129 4.87 3.28 10.04
CA PRO A 129 6.30 2.97 10.11
C PRO A 129 7.19 4.12 9.60
N LEU A 130 6.68 4.93 8.69
CA LEU A 130 7.43 6.05 8.12
C LEU A 130 7.63 7.19 9.11
N GLU A 131 6.64 7.48 9.98
CA GLU A 131 6.81 8.46 11.04
C GLU A 131 7.81 7.97 12.11
N ILE A 132 7.78 6.67 12.44
CA ILE A 132 8.77 6.06 13.32
C ILE A 132 10.17 6.17 12.72
N TRP A 133 10.34 5.90 11.43
CA TRP A 133 11.62 6.07 10.75
C TRP A 133 12.08 7.52 10.75
N LYS A 134 11.19 8.45 10.45
CA LYS A 134 11.50 9.89 10.39
C LYS A 134 12.06 10.42 11.71
N GLU A 135 11.44 10.03 12.83
CA GLU A 135 11.78 10.55 14.16
C GLU A 135 12.91 9.77 14.83
N TYR A 136 13.01 8.46 14.59
CA TYR A 136 13.89 7.56 15.33
C TYR A 136 14.90 6.81 14.47
N GLY A 137 14.83 6.90 13.14
CA GLY A 137 15.69 6.16 12.22
C GLY A 137 15.40 4.65 12.19
N ILE A 138 14.30 4.18 12.78
CA ILE A 138 13.95 2.76 12.87
C ILE A 138 13.15 2.37 11.63
N THR A 139 13.69 1.47 10.82
CA THR A 139 12.97 0.93 9.66
C THR A 139 11.94 -0.10 10.10
N GLY A 140 10.71 0.02 9.62
CA GLY A 140 9.63 -0.87 10.03
C GLY A 140 8.70 -1.27 8.89
N GLY A 141 8.04 -2.42 9.01
CA GLY A 141 7.00 -2.85 8.09
C GLY A 141 5.79 -3.38 8.83
N SER A 142 4.58 -2.97 8.41
CA SER A 142 3.32 -3.35 9.04
C SER A 142 2.56 -4.35 8.16
N PHE A 143 2.40 -5.57 8.65
CA PHE A 143 1.75 -6.69 7.95
C PHE A 143 0.47 -7.06 8.67
N ASN A 144 -0.66 -6.80 8.06
CA ASN A 144 -1.94 -6.82 8.75
C ASN A 144 -3.01 -7.60 7.98
N VAL A 145 -3.97 -8.15 8.73
CA VAL A 145 -5.17 -8.78 8.16
C VAL A 145 -6.38 -8.39 9.00
N ALA A 146 -7.48 -8.00 8.37
CA ALA A 146 -8.71 -7.68 9.09
C ALA A 146 -9.11 -8.84 10.01
N GLN A 147 -9.32 -8.52 11.30
CA GLN A 147 -9.64 -9.53 12.33
C GLN A 147 -8.62 -10.69 12.38
N CYS A 148 -7.33 -10.39 12.16
CA CYS A 148 -6.25 -11.36 12.23
C CYS A 148 -6.33 -12.20 13.52
N ARG A 149 -6.13 -13.50 13.39
CA ARG A 149 -6.06 -14.45 14.52
C ARG A 149 -4.66 -15.05 14.65
N ALA A 150 -4.36 -15.61 15.79
CA ALA A 150 -3.02 -16.13 16.10
C ALA A 150 -2.50 -17.12 15.04
N TRP A 151 -3.37 -17.97 14.47
CA TRP A 151 -2.98 -18.89 13.41
C TRP A 151 -2.50 -18.16 12.14
N MET A 152 -3.20 -17.07 11.75
CA MET A 152 -2.83 -16.30 10.57
C MET A 152 -1.57 -15.48 10.83
N ALA A 153 -1.47 -14.84 12.00
CA ALA A 153 -0.27 -14.12 12.42
C ALA A 153 0.98 -15.02 12.41
N TYR A 154 0.86 -16.27 12.85
CA TYR A 154 1.95 -17.25 12.79
C TYR A 154 2.48 -17.44 11.35
N TYR A 155 1.59 -17.66 10.38
CA TYR A 155 2.01 -17.83 8.98
C TYR A 155 2.54 -16.55 8.35
N MET A 156 2.00 -15.39 8.73
CA MET A 156 2.53 -14.09 8.29
C MET A 156 3.94 -13.87 8.81
N ILE A 157 4.19 -14.09 10.09
CA ILE A 157 5.52 -14.00 10.71
C ILE A 157 6.49 -15.00 10.05
N GLN A 158 6.03 -16.23 9.83
CA GLN A 158 6.84 -17.26 9.16
C GLN A 158 7.23 -16.84 7.73
N GLU A 159 6.31 -16.19 6.99
CA GLU A 159 6.61 -15.70 5.65
C GLU A 159 7.57 -14.51 5.69
N VAL A 160 7.35 -13.52 6.56
CA VAL A 160 8.20 -12.35 6.72
C VAL A 160 9.65 -12.76 7.08
N LEU A 161 9.82 -13.67 8.02
CA LEU A 161 11.14 -14.13 8.48
C LEU A 161 11.94 -14.93 7.46
N LYS A 162 11.40 -15.20 6.26
CA LYS A 162 12.18 -15.73 5.13
C LYS A 162 12.97 -14.64 4.40
N TYR A 163 12.55 -13.41 4.50
CA TYR A 163 13.08 -12.27 3.74
C TYR A 163 13.71 -11.20 4.63
N GLN A 164 13.20 -11.09 5.87
CA GLN A 164 13.61 -10.11 6.85
C GLN A 164 14.12 -10.77 8.13
N ASN A 165 15.06 -10.11 8.81
CA ASN A 165 15.59 -10.53 10.11
C ASN A 165 15.49 -9.36 11.11
N PRO A 166 14.25 -8.98 11.51
CA PRO A 166 14.06 -7.83 12.39
C PRO A 166 14.64 -8.11 13.79
N LYS A 167 14.95 -7.04 14.50
CA LYS A 167 15.32 -7.12 15.93
C LYS A 167 14.10 -7.47 16.78
N VAL A 168 12.94 -6.91 16.43
CA VAL A 168 11.71 -7.00 17.20
C VAL A 168 10.51 -7.27 16.29
N ILE A 169 9.62 -8.15 16.73
CA ILE A 169 8.26 -8.27 16.22
C ILE A 169 7.29 -7.72 17.26
N VAL A 170 6.49 -6.73 16.85
CA VAL A 170 5.41 -6.17 17.66
C VAL A 170 4.09 -6.76 17.18
N LEU A 171 3.47 -7.59 18.02
CA LEU A 171 2.21 -8.27 17.73
C LEU A 171 1.03 -7.51 18.35
N ASP A 172 -0.01 -7.24 17.56
CA ASP A 172 -1.25 -6.62 18.04
C ASP A 172 -1.94 -7.53 19.07
N ALA A 173 -2.22 -6.98 20.25
CA ALA A 173 -2.92 -7.68 21.32
C ALA A 173 -4.35 -8.13 20.94
N ALA A 174 -4.93 -7.57 19.88
CA ALA A 174 -6.20 -8.03 19.34
C ALA A 174 -6.11 -9.41 18.64
N VAL A 175 -4.92 -9.82 18.21
CA VAL A 175 -4.68 -11.13 17.56
C VAL A 175 -5.05 -12.31 18.48
N PRO A 176 -4.59 -12.38 19.74
CA PRO A 176 -4.95 -13.46 20.67
C PRO A 176 -6.35 -13.31 21.29
N ARG A 177 -7.04 -12.19 21.11
CA ARG A 177 -8.38 -11.99 21.72
C ARG A 177 -9.37 -13.12 21.42
N GLY A 178 -9.18 -13.83 20.30
CA GLY A 178 -10.11 -14.85 19.82
C GLY A 178 -11.36 -14.26 19.15
N GLY A 179 -12.33 -15.10 18.85
CA GLY A 179 -13.56 -14.74 18.14
C GLY A 179 -13.61 -15.33 16.74
N ASP A 180 -14.55 -14.85 15.92
CA ASP A 180 -14.76 -15.38 14.57
C ASP A 180 -13.56 -15.10 13.65
N ASN A 181 -13.27 -16.05 12.76
CA ASN A 181 -12.22 -15.92 11.76
C ASN A 181 -12.74 -15.12 10.55
N ASN A 182 -12.01 -14.10 10.13
CA ASN A 182 -12.26 -13.49 8.83
C ASN A 182 -11.54 -14.31 7.74
N ILE A 183 -12.20 -15.39 7.32
CA ILE A 183 -11.65 -16.34 6.35
C ILE A 183 -11.34 -15.66 5.03
N LEU A 184 -12.21 -14.76 4.57
CA LEU A 184 -12.02 -14.05 3.30
C LEU A 184 -10.77 -13.14 3.33
N ALA A 185 -10.61 -12.34 4.38
CA ALA A 185 -9.44 -11.48 4.53
C ALA A 185 -8.16 -12.30 4.69
N SER A 186 -8.20 -13.38 5.48
CA SER A 186 -7.06 -14.28 5.65
C SER A 186 -6.64 -14.93 4.32
N ARG A 187 -7.61 -15.41 3.52
CA ARG A 187 -7.35 -16.01 2.22
C ARG A 187 -6.75 -15.01 1.24
N ARG A 188 -7.25 -13.76 1.21
CA ARG A 188 -6.68 -12.68 0.39
C ARG A 188 -5.20 -12.41 0.72
N ALA A 189 -4.87 -12.35 2.00
CA ALA A 189 -3.49 -12.16 2.43
C ALA A 189 -2.60 -13.38 2.08
N ILE A 190 -3.10 -14.61 2.27
CA ILE A 190 -2.38 -15.84 1.89
C ILE A 190 -2.12 -15.90 0.38
N ASN A 191 -3.04 -15.40 -0.43
CA ASN A 191 -2.88 -15.38 -1.88
C ASN A 191 -1.69 -14.53 -2.32
N GLN A 192 -1.37 -13.46 -1.59
CA GLN A 192 -0.18 -12.63 -1.83
C GLN A 192 1.14 -13.31 -1.45
N PHE A 193 1.12 -14.38 -0.64
CA PHE A 193 2.35 -15.12 -0.33
C PHE A 193 2.94 -15.74 -1.59
N ARG A 194 4.27 -15.68 -1.73
CA ARG A 194 4.96 -16.44 -2.78
C ARG A 194 4.73 -17.93 -2.63
N CYS A 195 4.69 -18.66 -3.76
CA CYS A 195 4.48 -20.11 -3.77
C CYS A 195 5.51 -20.81 -2.89
N SER A 196 5.08 -21.41 -1.79
CA SER A 196 5.93 -22.00 -0.76
C SER A 196 5.15 -22.98 0.10
N LEU A 197 5.86 -23.80 0.89
CA LEU A 197 5.22 -24.69 1.87
C LEU A 197 4.37 -23.90 2.88
N THR A 198 4.83 -22.73 3.31
CA THR A 198 4.08 -21.84 4.21
C THR A 198 2.74 -21.41 3.60
N LYS A 199 2.73 -20.99 2.32
CA LYS A 199 1.49 -20.63 1.61
C LYS A 199 0.49 -21.79 1.63
N PHE A 200 0.94 -23.00 1.28
CA PHE A 200 0.06 -24.18 1.24
C PHE A 200 -0.45 -24.58 2.62
N GLN A 201 0.39 -24.51 3.65
CA GLN A 201 -0.03 -24.81 5.04
C GLN A 201 -1.03 -23.77 5.56
N ALA A 202 -0.78 -22.47 5.31
CA ALA A 202 -1.69 -21.39 5.68
C ALA A 202 -3.04 -21.54 4.97
N LEU A 203 -3.00 -21.83 3.67
CA LEU A 203 -4.21 -22.03 2.87
C LEU A 203 -5.00 -23.25 3.32
N TYR A 204 -4.34 -24.37 3.56
CA TYR A 204 -4.99 -25.58 4.11
C TYR A 204 -5.70 -25.28 5.43
N ASN A 205 -5.01 -24.60 6.37
CA ASN A 205 -5.59 -24.24 7.66
C ASN A 205 -6.78 -23.27 7.52
N CYS A 206 -6.68 -22.33 6.58
CA CYS A 206 -7.76 -21.40 6.26
C CYS A 206 -9.01 -22.12 5.74
N LEU A 207 -8.83 -23.04 4.79
CA LEU A 207 -9.93 -23.80 4.18
C LEU A 207 -10.53 -24.85 5.14
N GLU A 208 -9.71 -25.43 6.03
CA GLU A 208 -10.19 -26.29 7.12
C GLU A 208 -11.10 -25.51 8.08
N LEU A 209 -10.73 -24.28 8.43
CA LEU A 209 -11.54 -23.39 9.28
C LEU A 209 -12.83 -22.93 8.59
N GLU A 210 -12.82 -22.83 7.27
CA GLU A 210 -14.01 -22.56 6.45
C GLU A 210 -14.96 -23.77 6.42
N GLY A 211 -14.46 -24.96 6.76
CA GLY A 211 -15.23 -26.22 6.66
C GLY A 211 -15.31 -26.76 5.23
N SER A 212 -14.37 -26.38 4.37
CA SER A 212 -14.31 -26.81 2.96
C SER A 212 -14.04 -28.32 2.85
N THR A 213 -14.71 -28.96 1.89
CA THR A 213 -14.41 -30.34 1.50
C THR A 213 -13.05 -30.44 0.80
N ILE A 214 -12.49 -31.66 0.69
CA ILE A 214 -11.19 -31.86 0.01
C ILE A 214 -11.22 -31.37 -1.45
N ASP A 215 -12.32 -31.63 -2.17
CA ASP A 215 -12.49 -31.19 -3.56
C ASP A 215 -12.55 -29.66 -3.66
N GLU A 216 -13.28 -29.00 -2.74
CA GLU A 216 -13.30 -27.53 -2.65
C GLU A 216 -11.92 -26.97 -2.24
N MET A 217 -11.20 -27.63 -1.34
CA MET A 217 -9.85 -27.25 -0.97
C MET A 217 -8.90 -27.26 -2.19
N ILE A 218 -8.96 -28.32 -3.01
CA ILE A 218 -8.15 -28.42 -4.23
C ILE A 218 -8.51 -27.29 -5.20
N ASN A 219 -9.78 -27.06 -5.46
CA ASN A 219 -10.24 -26.01 -6.37
C ASN A 219 -9.85 -24.60 -5.87
N LYS A 220 -10.06 -24.33 -4.59
CA LYS A 220 -9.72 -23.04 -3.96
C LYS A 220 -8.22 -22.82 -3.73
N SER A 221 -7.39 -23.88 -3.88
CA SER A 221 -5.92 -23.76 -3.74
C SER A 221 -5.26 -23.01 -4.89
N PHE A 222 -5.96 -22.86 -6.01
CA PHE A 222 -5.48 -22.10 -7.15
C PHE A 222 -6.41 -20.92 -7.41
N GLU A 223 -5.87 -19.72 -7.42
CA GLU A 223 -6.61 -18.47 -7.63
C GLU A 223 -7.44 -18.50 -8.92
N PHE A 224 -6.86 -19.08 -9.98
CA PHE A 224 -7.54 -19.29 -11.25
C PHE A 224 -8.89 -20.02 -11.10
N PHE A 225 -8.95 -21.07 -10.28
CA PHE A 225 -10.19 -21.80 -10.05
C PHE A 225 -11.07 -21.16 -8.99
N ALA A 226 -10.46 -20.51 -7.99
CA ALA A 226 -11.18 -19.85 -6.89
C ALA A 226 -11.98 -18.63 -7.37
N TYR A 227 -11.47 -17.93 -8.39
CA TYR A 227 -12.04 -16.68 -8.91
C TYR A 227 -12.44 -16.77 -10.38
N HIS A 228 -12.66 -17.97 -10.92
CA HIS A 228 -13.01 -18.16 -12.34
C HIS A 228 -14.29 -17.42 -12.76
N ASP A 229 -15.22 -17.16 -11.84
CA ASP A 229 -16.45 -16.39 -12.12
C ASP A 229 -16.17 -14.90 -12.39
N SER A 230 -14.95 -14.41 -12.08
CA SER A 230 -14.54 -13.02 -12.34
C SER A 230 -14.30 -12.72 -13.84
N TRP A 231 -14.31 -13.72 -14.72
CA TRP A 231 -14.14 -13.50 -16.17
C TRP A 231 -15.14 -12.51 -16.76
N ASP A 232 -16.38 -12.53 -16.28
CA ASP A 232 -17.45 -11.70 -16.81
C ASP A 232 -17.42 -10.26 -16.28
N THR A 233 -16.54 -9.97 -15.30
CA THR A 233 -16.44 -8.67 -14.63
C THR A 233 -15.06 -8.03 -14.78
N LEU A 234 -14.19 -8.59 -15.66
CA LEU A 234 -12.85 -8.03 -15.88
C LEU A 234 -12.90 -6.65 -16.50
N GLU A 235 -12.15 -5.73 -15.91
CA GLU A 235 -11.91 -4.36 -16.39
C GLU A 235 -10.45 -4.17 -16.81
N MET A 236 -10.15 -3.08 -17.53
CA MET A 236 -8.75 -2.78 -17.89
C MET A 236 -7.85 -2.63 -16.68
N ALA A 237 -8.38 -2.14 -15.56
CA ALA A 237 -7.66 -2.04 -14.31
C ALA A 237 -7.12 -3.39 -13.81
N ASP A 238 -7.81 -4.50 -14.08
CA ASP A 238 -7.36 -5.84 -13.67
C ASP A 238 -6.09 -6.31 -14.40
N PHE A 239 -5.78 -5.70 -15.55
CA PHE A 239 -4.59 -5.98 -16.35
C PHE A 239 -3.45 -4.99 -16.11
N THR A 240 -3.75 -3.82 -15.54
CA THR A 240 -2.82 -2.69 -15.41
C THR A 240 -2.64 -2.25 -13.96
N ASP A 241 -2.78 -3.18 -13.01
CA ASP A 241 -2.76 -2.87 -11.59
C ASP A 241 -1.67 -1.89 -11.18
N ASP A 242 -2.10 -0.71 -10.75
CA ASP A 242 -1.26 0.27 -10.08
C ASP A 242 -1.56 0.30 -8.57
N ILE A 243 -1.65 -0.91 -7.97
CA ILE A 243 -1.74 -1.07 -6.51
C ILE A 243 -0.41 -0.66 -5.86
N SER A 244 0.69 -0.76 -6.59
CA SER A 244 2.03 -0.30 -6.20
C SER A 244 2.06 1.15 -5.71
N SER A 245 1.09 1.97 -6.11
CA SER A 245 1.02 3.38 -5.71
C SER A 245 0.94 3.64 -4.20
N LEU A 246 0.68 2.62 -3.37
CA LEU A 246 0.57 2.75 -1.91
C LEU A 246 1.57 1.90 -1.11
N GLU A 247 2.42 1.14 -1.79
CA GLU A 247 3.43 0.27 -1.15
C GLU A 247 4.45 1.07 -0.35
N TYR A 248 4.70 2.32 -0.74
CA TYR A 248 5.54 3.25 0.02
C TYR A 248 5.05 3.46 1.45
N GLN A 249 3.76 3.30 1.76
CA GLN A 249 3.22 3.47 3.12
C GLN A 249 3.60 2.33 4.08
N LYS A 250 4.35 1.32 3.65
CA LYS A 250 4.85 0.22 4.49
C LYS A 250 3.75 -0.50 5.28
N GLY A 251 2.58 -0.68 4.65
CA GLY A 251 1.43 -1.37 5.24
C GLY A 251 0.58 -0.52 6.18
N TYR A 252 0.74 0.78 6.19
CA TYR A 252 -0.13 1.74 6.87
C TYR A 252 -1.27 2.21 5.96
N LEU A 253 -2.48 2.36 6.51
CA LEU A 253 -3.64 2.95 5.84
C LEU A 253 -3.98 4.31 6.45
N LEU A 254 -3.65 5.35 5.73
CA LEU A 254 -3.96 6.73 6.12
C LEU A 254 -5.48 6.98 6.11
N THR A 255 -6.02 7.48 7.21
CA THR A 255 -7.40 7.93 7.34
C THR A 255 -7.46 9.29 8.02
N THR A 256 -8.17 10.23 7.42
CA THR A 256 -8.31 11.62 7.93
C THR A 256 -9.67 11.90 8.57
N LYS A 257 -10.61 10.95 8.49
CA LYS A 257 -11.90 11.08 9.16
C LYS A 257 -11.70 11.03 10.67
N CYS A 258 -12.34 11.95 11.38
CA CYS A 258 -12.39 11.95 12.83
C CYS A 258 -13.80 11.58 13.31
N MET A 259 -13.90 10.73 14.33
CA MET A 259 -15.10 10.46 15.11
C MET A 259 -14.77 10.85 16.57
N PRO A 260 -15.33 11.94 17.09
CA PRO A 260 -15.14 12.33 18.48
C PRO A 260 -15.58 11.21 19.43
N TYR A 261 -14.86 11.04 20.54
CA TYR A 261 -15.18 10.01 21.53
C TYR A 261 -16.59 10.19 22.11
N SER A 262 -17.02 11.43 22.28
CA SER A 262 -18.37 11.79 22.70
C SER A 262 -19.47 11.28 21.78
N ASP A 263 -19.19 11.03 20.50
CA ASP A 263 -20.14 10.54 19.49
C ASP A 263 -20.16 9.01 19.38
N MET A 264 -19.28 8.32 20.11
CA MET A 264 -19.16 6.86 20.05
C MET A 264 -20.28 6.16 20.82
N ALA A 265 -20.67 5.00 20.35
CA ALA A 265 -21.71 4.17 20.97
C ALA A 265 -21.29 3.52 22.30
N HIS A 266 -20.00 3.60 22.69
CA HIS A 266 -19.43 3.04 23.92
C HIS A 266 -19.93 1.64 24.24
N SER A 267 -19.66 0.68 23.37
CA SER A 267 -20.13 -0.70 23.50
C SER A 267 -19.44 -1.50 24.64
N ILE A 268 -18.93 -0.81 25.66
CA ILE A 268 -18.19 -1.35 26.80
C ILE A 268 -19.02 -2.37 27.63
N ASP A 269 -20.32 -2.42 27.46
CA ASP A 269 -21.22 -3.32 28.21
C ASP A 269 -21.27 -4.76 27.71
N GLN A 270 -20.55 -5.10 26.66
CA GLN A 270 -20.40 -6.51 26.28
C GLN A 270 -19.50 -7.21 27.30
N LYS A 271 -20.11 -7.81 28.31
CA LYS A 271 -19.40 -8.66 29.27
C LYS A 271 -18.71 -9.76 28.49
N PRO A 272 -17.37 -9.86 28.60
CA PRO A 272 -16.65 -10.89 27.89
C PRO A 272 -17.17 -12.26 28.31
N THR A 273 -17.49 -13.09 27.34
CA THR A 273 -17.98 -14.44 27.56
C THR A 273 -16.87 -15.43 27.97
N ARG A 274 -15.61 -14.99 27.88
CA ARG A 274 -14.42 -15.79 28.19
C ARG A 274 -13.43 -14.99 29.02
N PHE A 275 -12.80 -15.65 29.99
CA PHE A 275 -11.76 -15.10 30.85
C PHE A 275 -10.37 -15.67 30.56
N MET A 276 -10.25 -16.55 29.58
CA MET A 276 -9.00 -17.21 29.18
C MET A 276 -8.96 -17.31 27.66
N LEU A 277 -7.75 -17.30 27.10
CA LEU A 277 -7.52 -17.61 25.69
C LEU A 277 -7.94 -19.05 25.43
N ASP A 278 -8.48 -19.34 24.24
CA ASP A 278 -8.79 -20.70 23.82
C ASP A 278 -7.51 -21.49 23.50
N GLU A 279 -7.60 -22.83 23.58
CA GLU A 279 -6.44 -23.72 23.40
C GLU A 279 -5.74 -23.55 22.06
N LYS A 280 -6.49 -23.33 20.99
CA LYS A 280 -5.94 -23.12 19.65
C LYS A 280 -5.15 -21.81 19.57
N THR A 281 -5.68 -20.77 20.17
CA THR A 281 -4.99 -19.46 20.29
C THR A 281 -3.70 -19.62 21.10
N VAL A 282 -3.74 -20.30 22.25
CA VAL A 282 -2.56 -20.54 23.09
C VAL A 282 -1.49 -21.34 22.33
N ASP A 283 -1.88 -22.38 21.60
CA ASP A 283 -0.95 -23.17 20.77
C ASP A 283 -0.25 -22.30 19.72
N TYR A 284 -1.00 -21.50 18.94
CA TYR A 284 -0.40 -20.64 17.92
C TYR A 284 0.44 -19.49 18.51
N MET A 285 0.04 -18.91 19.62
CA MET A 285 0.85 -17.93 20.35
C MET A 285 2.17 -18.54 20.84
N GLY A 286 2.12 -19.79 21.35
CA GLY A 286 3.32 -20.54 21.70
C GLY A 286 4.24 -20.81 20.49
N ARG A 287 3.65 -21.16 19.35
CA ARG A 287 4.42 -21.33 18.11
C ARG A 287 5.06 -20.03 17.61
N ILE A 288 4.35 -18.89 17.73
CA ILE A 288 4.90 -17.57 17.40
C ILE A 288 6.12 -17.28 18.29
N LYS A 289 5.97 -17.44 19.62
CA LYS A 289 7.07 -17.24 20.56
C LYS A 289 8.26 -18.14 20.24
N ALA A 290 8.02 -19.44 20.04
CA ALA A 290 9.08 -20.40 19.71
C ALA A 290 9.79 -20.07 18.39
N LEU A 291 9.06 -19.58 17.37
CA LEU A 291 9.62 -19.15 16.11
C LEU A 291 10.51 -17.90 16.27
N CYS A 292 10.05 -16.94 17.06
CA CYS A 292 10.83 -15.74 17.39
C CYS A 292 12.12 -16.12 18.15
N ASP A 293 12.02 -17.00 19.14
CA ASP A 293 13.18 -17.50 19.90
C ASP A 293 14.19 -18.24 19.00
N GLU A 294 13.71 -19.10 18.10
CA GLU A 294 14.55 -19.81 17.12
C GLU A 294 15.34 -18.85 16.24
N LYS A 295 14.72 -17.72 15.87
CA LYS A 295 15.32 -16.71 15.00
C LYS A 295 16.13 -15.66 15.75
N GLY A 296 16.08 -15.64 17.08
CA GLY A 296 16.73 -14.61 17.90
C GLY A 296 16.07 -13.24 17.76
N VAL A 297 14.75 -13.22 17.53
CA VAL A 297 13.93 -12.03 17.40
C VAL A 297 13.09 -11.84 18.66
N ASP A 298 13.08 -10.65 19.23
CA ASP A 298 12.27 -10.35 20.40
C ASP A 298 10.79 -10.17 20.02
N LEU A 299 9.89 -10.73 20.82
CA LEU A 299 8.44 -10.60 20.67
C LEU A 299 7.88 -9.64 21.71
N ILE A 300 7.22 -8.58 21.26
CA ILE A 300 6.43 -7.68 22.09
C ILE A 300 4.96 -7.81 21.68
N ILE A 301 4.06 -7.76 22.63
CA ILE A 301 2.62 -7.63 22.37
C ILE A 301 2.24 -6.19 22.74
N ALA A 302 1.62 -5.45 21.80
CA ALA A 302 1.16 -4.10 22.09
C ALA A 302 -0.30 -3.92 21.72
N LYS A 303 -1.03 -3.14 22.53
CA LYS A 303 -2.41 -2.75 22.25
C LYS A 303 -2.49 -1.25 22.05
N LEU A 304 -2.88 -0.83 20.86
CA LEU A 304 -3.15 0.58 20.57
C LEU A 304 -4.44 1.05 21.25
N PRO A 305 -4.61 2.37 21.50
CA PRO A 305 -5.86 2.92 22.00
C PRO A 305 -7.07 2.48 21.18
N SER A 306 -8.12 2.07 21.86
CA SER A 306 -9.38 1.59 21.25
C SER A 306 -10.47 1.56 22.31
N ASP A 307 -11.67 2.07 22.00
CA ASP A 307 -12.82 2.02 22.91
C ASP A 307 -13.38 0.59 23.05
N MET A 308 -13.16 -0.26 22.06
CA MET A 308 -13.61 -1.67 22.07
C MET A 308 -12.70 -2.62 22.88
N TRP A 309 -11.66 -2.10 23.54
CA TRP A 309 -10.76 -2.89 24.37
C TRP A 309 -11.08 -2.70 25.85
N ASN A 310 -11.25 -3.78 26.60
CA ASN A 310 -11.58 -3.73 28.01
C ASN A 310 -10.56 -4.46 28.89
N ILE A 311 -10.66 -4.21 30.21
CA ILE A 311 -9.73 -4.76 31.21
C ILE A 311 -9.67 -6.29 31.21
N THR A 312 -10.72 -6.99 30.78
CA THR A 312 -10.72 -8.45 30.72
C THR A 312 -9.83 -8.95 29.58
N TYR A 313 -9.90 -8.32 28.40
CA TYR A 313 -9.00 -8.64 27.30
C TYR A 313 -7.54 -8.34 27.67
N SER A 314 -7.27 -7.18 28.29
CA SER A 314 -5.96 -6.87 28.84
C SER A 314 -5.47 -7.92 29.82
N GLY A 315 -6.34 -8.36 30.74
CA GLY A 315 -6.01 -9.39 31.74
C GLY A 315 -5.74 -10.76 31.12
N MET A 316 -6.46 -11.13 30.05
CA MET A 316 -6.23 -12.42 29.35
C MET A 316 -4.89 -12.43 28.63
N VAL A 317 -4.61 -11.41 27.84
CA VAL A 317 -3.38 -11.29 27.05
C VAL A 317 -2.18 -11.07 27.98
N GLY A 318 -2.29 -10.16 28.94
CA GLY A 318 -1.22 -9.87 29.89
C GLY A 318 -0.83 -11.07 30.77
N ARG A 319 -1.78 -11.96 31.09
CA ARG A 319 -1.47 -13.20 31.81
C ARG A 319 -0.63 -14.14 30.94
N TRP A 320 -1.06 -14.38 29.69
CA TRP A 320 -0.29 -15.20 28.76
C TRP A 320 1.11 -14.62 28.52
N ALA A 321 1.19 -13.33 28.31
CA ALA A 321 2.46 -12.63 28.08
C ALA A 321 3.41 -12.82 29.30
N LYS A 322 2.91 -12.61 30.51
CA LYS A 322 3.69 -12.81 31.73
C LYS A 322 4.16 -14.26 31.92
N GLU A 323 3.29 -15.24 31.65
CA GLU A 323 3.60 -16.68 31.77
C GLU A 323 4.65 -17.14 30.75
N ASN A 324 4.77 -16.42 29.62
CA ASN A 324 5.69 -16.74 28.53
C ASN A 324 6.87 -15.74 28.41
N GLU A 325 7.06 -14.89 29.42
CA GLU A 325 8.15 -13.89 29.45
C GLU A 325 8.15 -12.96 28.22
N VAL A 326 6.96 -12.56 27.76
CA VAL A 326 6.75 -11.63 26.65
C VAL A 326 6.32 -10.28 27.20
N GLU A 327 6.92 -9.20 26.71
CA GLU A 327 6.54 -7.83 27.08
C GLU A 327 5.14 -7.50 26.55
N PHE A 328 4.31 -6.86 27.38
CA PHE A 328 2.95 -6.44 27.03
C PHE A 328 2.73 -4.96 27.30
N LEU A 329 2.57 -4.18 26.23
CA LEU A 329 2.30 -2.75 26.26
C LEU A 329 0.81 -2.49 25.97
N ASP A 330 0.05 -2.13 26.99
CA ASP A 330 -1.37 -1.81 26.83
C ASP A 330 -1.58 -0.28 26.84
N LEU A 331 -1.50 0.33 25.64
CA LEU A 331 -1.62 1.78 25.46
C LEU A 331 -3.06 2.29 25.64
N THR A 332 -4.03 1.42 25.90
CA THR A 332 -5.39 1.84 26.28
C THR A 332 -5.47 2.34 27.72
N GLN A 333 -4.44 2.04 28.54
CA GLN A 333 -4.42 2.47 29.91
C GLN A 333 -4.22 3.99 30.02
N LYS A 334 -5.01 4.63 30.88
CA LYS A 334 -5.00 6.10 31.05
C LYS A 334 -3.62 6.71 31.35
N GLN A 335 -2.73 5.95 31.99
CA GLN A 335 -1.37 6.42 32.24
C GLN A 335 -0.60 6.64 30.94
N PHE A 336 -0.67 5.70 29.98
CA PHE A 336 -0.01 5.82 28.69
C PHE A 336 -0.67 6.89 27.82
N GLN A 337 -2.02 6.96 27.79
CA GLN A 337 -2.73 8.03 27.07
C GLN A 337 -2.32 9.43 27.56
N ARG A 338 -2.11 9.62 28.87
CA ARG A 338 -1.59 10.88 29.40
C ARG A 338 -0.16 11.16 28.99
N GLN A 339 0.70 10.14 28.98
CA GLN A 339 2.11 10.28 28.56
C GLN A 339 2.21 10.64 27.08
N MET A 340 1.33 10.07 26.25
CA MET A 340 1.25 10.37 24.82
C MET A 340 0.53 11.69 24.50
N HIS A 341 -0.06 12.36 25.48
CA HIS A 341 -0.98 13.49 25.26
C HIS A 341 -2.13 13.12 24.27
N PHE A 342 -2.61 11.88 24.38
CA PHE A 342 -3.64 11.34 23.49
C PHE A 342 -5.00 11.95 23.80
N ASP A 343 -5.55 12.68 22.82
CA ASP A 343 -6.88 13.28 22.90
C ASP A 343 -7.92 12.39 22.24
N ASN A 344 -8.82 11.85 23.03
CA ASN A 344 -9.87 10.95 22.54
C ASN A 344 -10.86 11.63 21.57
N GLU A 345 -11.03 12.97 21.65
CA GLU A 345 -11.95 13.67 20.76
C GLU A 345 -11.42 13.84 19.33
N THR A 346 -10.11 13.75 19.14
CA THR A 346 -9.48 14.03 17.84
C THR A 346 -8.75 12.83 17.21
N CYS A 347 -8.49 11.75 17.96
CA CYS A 347 -7.57 10.69 17.56
C CYS A 347 -8.21 9.44 16.94
N TYR A 348 -9.54 9.35 16.88
CA TYR A 348 -10.23 8.16 16.40
C TYR A 348 -10.86 8.33 15.02
N PHE A 349 -10.84 7.26 14.23
CA PHE A 349 -11.61 7.08 13.01
C PHE A 349 -13.02 6.52 13.31
N ASP A 350 -13.08 5.55 14.21
CA ASP A 350 -14.28 4.91 14.78
C ASP A 350 -13.95 4.31 16.16
N GLU A 351 -14.88 3.59 16.78
CA GLU A 351 -14.73 3.01 18.13
C GLU A 351 -13.51 2.06 18.26
N ASN A 352 -12.99 1.55 17.15
CA ASN A 352 -11.95 0.52 17.14
C ASN A 352 -10.62 0.98 16.52
N HIS A 353 -10.65 2.01 15.68
CA HIS A 353 -9.51 2.38 14.84
C HIS A 353 -9.08 3.83 15.10
N LEU A 354 -7.79 4.07 14.97
CA LEU A 354 -7.21 5.41 15.01
C LEU A 354 -7.31 6.07 13.63
N ASN A 355 -7.43 7.41 13.62
CA ASN A 355 -7.17 8.21 12.46
C ASN A 355 -5.68 8.59 12.39
N HIS A 356 -5.28 9.41 11.41
CA HIS A 356 -3.88 9.80 11.22
C HIS A 356 -3.26 10.47 12.46
N VAL A 357 -4.00 11.32 13.18
CA VAL A 357 -3.53 11.98 14.39
C VAL A 357 -3.24 10.96 15.49
N GLY A 358 -4.18 10.07 15.75
CA GLY A 358 -4.01 9.02 16.74
C GLY A 358 -2.91 8.01 16.38
N ALA A 359 -2.80 7.68 15.10
CA ALA A 359 -1.77 6.79 14.58
C ALA A 359 -0.36 7.37 14.74
N GLU A 360 -0.17 8.65 14.43
CA GLU A 360 1.10 9.36 14.61
C GLU A 360 1.51 9.42 16.08
N ILE A 361 0.59 9.81 16.98
CA ILE A 361 0.84 9.86 18.42
C ILE A 361 1.23 8.47 18.96
N ALA A 362 0.47 7.43 18.61
CA ALA A 362 0.73 6.07 19.09
C ALA A 362 2.05 5.52 18.50
N SER A 363 2.34 5.82 17.23
CA SER A 363 3.58 5.42 16.56
C SER A 363 4.80 6.10 17.18
N ASN A 364 4.72 7.38 17.46
CA ASN A 364 5.79 8.13 18.14
C ASN A 364 6.07 7.58 19.54
N TYR A 365 5.03 7.26 20.31
CA TYR A 365 5.21 6.62 21.61
C TYR A 365 5.91 5.27 21.49
N LEU A 366 5.48 4.43 20.53
CA LEU A 366 6.08 3.13 20.29
C LEU A 366 7.53 3.24 19.79
N GLY A 367 7.82 4.19 18.90
CA GLY A 367 9.17 4.47 18.42
C GLY A 367 10.11 4.89 19.54
N ASN A 368 9.66 5.79 20.43
CA ASN A 368 10.41 6.17 21.62
C ASN A 368 10.68 4.95 22.54
N TYR A 369 9.63 4.15 22.81
CA TYR A 369 9.78 2.93 23.61
C TYR A 369 10.83 1.99 23.01
N LEU A 370 10.78 1.76 21.70
CA LEU A 370 11.73 0.89 21.00
C LEU A 370 13.16 1.43 21.09
N THR A 371 13.36 2.74 20.96
CA THR A 371 14.68 3.38 21.09
C THR A 371 15.25 3.28 22.51
N GLU A 372 14.41 3.35 23.53
CA GLU A 372 14.84 3.23 24.94
C GLU A 372 15.25 1.79 25.31
N HIS A 373 14.68 0.76 24.65
CA HIS A 373 14.86 -0.63 25.04
C HIS A 373 15.75 -1.43 24.07
N TYR A 374 15.94 -0.93 22.84
CA TYR A 374 16.68 -1.64 21.77
C TYR A 374 17.73 -0.74 21.15
N GLN A 375 18.79 -1.37 20.68
CA GLN A 375 19.80 -0.71 19.84
C GLN A 375 19.63 -1.24 18.42
N PHE A 376 19.43 -0.35 17.48
CA PHE A 376 19.33 -0.65 16.04
C PHE A 376 20.63 -0.28 15.33
N GLU A 377 20.99 -1.06 14.33
CA GLU A 377 22.17 -0.79 13.51
C GLU A 377 21.82 0.22 12.40
N SER A 378 22.78 1.04 12.02
CA SER A 378 22.59 1.95 10.87
C SER A 378 22.48 1.16 9.56
N HIS A 379 21.55 1.55 8.72
CA HIS A 379 21.36 0.98 7.40
C HIS A 379 22.33 1.54 6.36
N SER A 380 22.41 0.88 5.21
CA SER A 380 23.15 1.40 4.06
C SER A 380 22.48 2.66 3.51
N GLN A 381 23.28 3.53 2.88
CA GLN A 381 22.75 4.75 2.26
C GLN A 381 21.63 4.46 1.23
N GLU A 382 21.69 3.35 0.53
CA GLU A 382 20.64 2.93 -0.41
C GLU A 382 19.29 2.68 0.28
N ILE A 383 19.29 2.07 1.46
CA ILE A 383 18.09 1.87 2.27
C ILE A 383 17.56 3.22 2.78
N GLU A 384 18.46 4.05 3.32
CA GLU A 384 18.09 5.38 3.82
C GLU A 384 17.49 6.27 2.72
N ASP A 385 18.08 6.28 1.53
CA ASP A 385 17.57 7.04 0.39
C ASP A 385 16.18 6.53 -0.05
N THR A 386 15.95 5.22 -0.04
CA THR A 386 14.64 4.63 -0.35
C THR A 386 13.58 5.05 0.66
N TRP A 387 13.90 4.95 1.95
CA TRP A 387 12.98 5.35 3.02
C TRP A 387 12.65 6.84 2.98
N LYS A 388 13.63 7.67 2.63
CA LYS A 388 13.43 9.09 2.45
C LYS A 388 12.47 9.40 1.29
N ILE A 389 12.63 8.73 0.15
CA ILE A 389 11.74 8.87 -1.01
C ILE A 389 10.32 8.45 -0.63
N ASP A 390 10.16 7.32 0.06
CA ASP A 390 8.87 6.81 0.49
C ASP A 390 8.22 7.74 1.53
N TYR A 391 8.99 8.33 2.44
CA TYR A 391 8.49 9.32 3.40
C TYR A 391 8.01 10.60 2.70
N GLU A 392 8.77 11.14 1.75
CA GLU A 392 8.39 12.31 0.97
C GLU A 392 7.08 12.07 0.18
N ALA A 393 6.91 10.87 -0.38
CA ALA A 393 5.67 10.47 -1.05
C ALA A 393 4.49 10.34 -0.08
N TYR A 394 4.72 9.75 1.10
CA TYR A 394 3.73 9.62 2.16
C TYR A 394 3.30 10.99 2.70
N GLU A 395 4.25 11.87 3.00
CA GLU A 395 3.99 13.22 3.49
C GLU A 395 3.14 14.01 2.50
N ALA A 396 3.52 14.00 1.22
CA ALA A 396 2.74 14.66 0.17
C ALA A 396 1.31 14.08 0.04
N TYR A 397 1.14 12.77 0.19
CA TYR A 397 -0.16 12.12 0.16
C TYR A 397 -0.98 12.44 1.42
N ARG A 398 -0.39 12.40 2.60
CA ARG A 398 -1.00 12.78 3.88
C ARG A 398 -1.53 14.21 3.82
N ASP A 399 -0.68 15.15 3.42
CA ASP A 399 -1.02 16.57 3.34
C ASP A 399 -2.15 16.82 2.33
N PHE A 400 -2.11 16.15 1.19
CA PHE A 400 -3.20 16.18 0.20
C PHE A 400 -4.53 15.65 0.78
N ARG A 401 -4.50 14.55 1.53
CA ARG A 401 -5.71 13.96 2.14
C ARG A 401 -6.27 14.85 3.26
N ILE A 402 -5.41 15.45 4.08
CA ILE A 402 -5.81 16.40 5.12
C ILE A 402 -6.39 17.65 4.46
N LEU A 403 -5.76 18.20 3.44
CA LEU A 403 -6.28 19.36 2.67
C LEU A 403 -7.70 19.10 2.13
N GLN A 404 -8.00 17.85 1.74
CA GLN A 404 -9.33 17.49 1.26
C GLN A 404 -10.38 17.33 2.36
N SER A 405 -10.00 17.05 3.62
CA SER A 405 -10.90 16.62 4.68
C SER A 405 -11.01 17.60 5.84
N THR A 406 -9.96 18.35 6.15
CA THR A 406 -9.93 19.24 7.32
C THR A 406 -11.06 20.28 7.32
N GLN A 407 -11.62 20.53 8.50
CA GLN A 407 -12.56 21.61 8.75
C GLN A 407 -11.88 22.83 9.40
N ASP A 408 -10.62 22.68 9.83
CA ASP A 408 -9.82 23.78 10.39
C ASP A 408 -9.29 24.66 9.26
N LEU A 409 -9.62 25.97 9.33
CA LEU A 409 -9.20 26.94 8.32
C LEU A 409 -7.68 27.18 8.36
N SER A 410 -7.10 27.21 9.56
CA SER A 410 -5.66 27.45 9.73
C SER A 410 -4.85 26.32 9.15
N GLU A 411 -5.19 25.07 9.47
CA GLU A 411 -4.58 23.86 8.89
C GLU A 411 -4.76 23.81 7.37
N PHE A 412 -5.97 24.12 6.88
CA PHE A 412 -6.24 24.17 5.44
C PHE A 412 -5.33 25.18 4.72
N ILE A 413 -5.19 26.39 5.28
CA ILE A 413 -4.36 27.45 4.70
C ILE A 413 -2.88 27.07 4.72
N GLU A 414 -2.40 26.48 5.80
CA GLU A 414 -1.01 26.01 5.90
C GLU A 414 -0.68 24.98 4.79
N LEU A 415 -1.52 23.96 4.63
CA LEU A 415 -1.36 22.93 3.60
C LEU A 415 -1.55 23.47 2.17
N ALA A 416 -2.47 24.44 1.99
CA ALA A 416 -2.69 25.06 0.70
C ALA A 416 -1.56 26.02 0.29
N ASN A 417 -0.77 26.52 1.26
CA ASN A 417 0.35 27.45 1.00
C ASN A 417 1.57 26.72 0.42
N ASN A 418 1.39 26.11 -0.74
CA ASN A 418 2.37 25.29 -1.43
C ASN A 418 2.83 25.98 -2.73
N PRO A 419 4.14 25.99 -3.07
CA PRO A 419 4.67 26.61 -4.29
C PRO A 419 4.01 26.11 -5.59
N ASN A 420 3.49 24.90 -5.60
CA ASN A 420 2.85 24.29 -6.77
C ASN A 420 1.35 24.62 -6.86
N TYR A 421 0.77 25.31 -5.88
CA TYR A 421 -0.66 25.55 -5.83
C TYR A 421 -1.03 27.00 -6.15
N ILE A 422 -2.23 27.15 -6.69
CA ILE A 422 -2.91 28.44 -6.80
C ILE A 422 -4.15 28.38 -5.91
N ILE A 423 -4.26 29.33 -4.98
CA ILE A 423 -5.39 29.48 -4.07
C ILE A 423 -6.28 30.61 -4.57
N CYS A 424 -7.56 30.32 -4.80
CA CYS A 424 -8.57 31.32 -5.17
C CYS A 424 -9.54 31.50 -3.99
N LEU A 425 -9.71 32.75 -3.54
CA LEU A 425 -10.53 33.12 -2.40
C LEU A 425 -11.69 34.02 -2.82
N SER A 426 -12.91 33.70 -2.36
CA SER A 426 -14.10 34.52 -2.61
C SER A 426 -15.03 34.50 -1.40
N ILE A 427 -15.45 35.67 -0.92
CA ILE A 427 -16.47 35.82 0.14
C ILE A 427 -17.86 35.92 -0.48
N ARG A 428 -18.79 35.14 0.08
CA ARG A 428 -20.22 35.32 -0.10
C ARG A 428 -20.87 35.63 1.24
N ASP A 429 -21.81 36.56 1.28
CA ASP A 429 -22.48 37.06 2.49
C ASP A 429 -21.49 37.73 3.43
N ASP A 430 -20.90 36.98 4.34
CA ASP A 430 -19.87 37.40 5.28
C ASP A 430 -18.93 36.27 5.60
N ALA A 431 -17.65 36.60 5.74
CA ALA A 431 -16.61 35.69 6.22
C ALA A 431 -15.64 36.38 7.19
N THR A 432 -16.07 37.52 7.77
CA THR A 432 -15.25 38.31 8.68
C THR A 432 -15.65 38.15 10.12
N LYS A 433 -16.93 37.89 10.39
CA LYS A 433 -17.41 37.66 11.73
C LYS A 433 -17.15 36.22 12.14
N GLY A 434 -16.55 36.06 13.32
CA GLY A 434 -16.25 34.73 13.88
C GLY A 434 -14.89 34.17 13.52
N LEU A 435 -14.09 34.87 12.73
CA LEU A 435 -12.67 34.53 12.56
C LEU A 435 -11.94 34.66 13.90
N ALA A 436 -11.18 33.64 14.28
CA ALA A 436 -10.24 33.69 15.39
C ALA A 436 -8.94 34.41 15.01
N ASP A 437 -8.14 34.81 16.01
CA ASP A 437 -6.87 35.45 15.77
C ASP A 437 -5.91 34.51 14.98
N SER A 438 -5.89 33.21 15.29
CA SER A 438 -5.09 32.20 14.57
C SER A 438 -5.48 32.07 13.09
N GLU A 439 -6.76 32.12 12.77
CA GLU A 439 -7.26 32.09 11.38
C GLU A 439 -6.90 33.37 10.63
N CYS A 440 -6.95 34.52 11.32
CA CYS A 440 -6.49 35.78 10.75
C CYS A 440 -4.97 35.75 10.49
N GLU A 441 -4.18 35.19 11.40
CA GLU A 441 -2.74 35.00 11.22
C GLU A 441 -2.43 34.08 10.03
N SER A 442 -3.17 32.97 9.89
CA SER A 442 -3.02 32.04 8.77
C SER A 442 -3.39 32.69 7.42
N LEU A 443 -4.47 33.43 7.35
CA LEU A 443 -4.81 34.22 6.15
C LEU A 443 -3.76 35.30 5.84
N GLN A 444 -3.22 35.93 6.87
CA GLN A 444 -2.16 36.93 6.71
C GLN A 444 -0.84 36.31 6.22
N SER A 445 -0.54 35.06 6.60
CA SER A 445 0.66 34.36 6.15
C SER A 445 0.70 34.14 4.62
N LEU A 446 -0.47 34.09 3.99
CA LEU A 446 -0.59 34.08 2.52
C LEU A 446 -0.24 35.43 1.86
N GLY A 447 0.05 36.49 2.65
CA GLY A 447 0.32 37.84 2.16
C GLY A 447 -0.94 38.68 1.92
N LEU A 448 -2.12 38.22 2.37
CA LEU A 448 -3.36 38.98 2.21
C LEU A 448 -3.34 40.26 3.04
N ASN A 449 -3.86 41.34 2.46
CA ASN A 449 -4.17 42.55 3.21
C ASN A 449 -5.47 42.34 3.98
N MET A 450 -5.39 42.28 5.30
CA MET A 450 -6.48 41.91 6.21
C MET A 450 -7.48 43.03 6.50
N ARG A 451 -7.44 44.18 5.81
CA ARG A 451 -8.38 45.32 6.04
C ARG A 451 -9.84 44.93 5.87
N PHE A 452 -10.14 43.84 5.14
CA PHE A 452 -11.50 43.36 4.96
C PHE A 452 -12.10 42.79 6.24
N VAL A 453 -11.28 42.27 7.17
CA VAL A 453 -11.75 41.67 8.44
C VAL A 453 -12.46 42.66 9.35
N ASP A 454 -12.02 43.91 9.34
CA ASP A 454 -12.67 44.99 10.13
C ASP A 454 -14.00 45.47 9.53
N ARG A 455 -14.45 44.90 8.41
CA ARG A 455 -15.62 45.35 7.67
C ARG A 455 -16.63 44.22 7.51
N PHE A 456 -17.66 44.27 8.32
CA PHE A 456 -18.76 43.30 8.25
C PHE A 456 -19.42 43.26 6.86
N ARG A 457 -19.62 42.01 6.33
CA ARG A 457 -20.25 41.73 5.03
C ARG A 457 -19.53 42.30 3.81
N THR A 458 -18.23 42.39 3.90
CA THR A 458 -17.41 42.88 2.78
C THR A 458 -17.22 41.78 1.73
N SER A 459 -16.96 42.18 0.49
CA SER A 459 -16.51 41.29 -0.58
C SER A 459 -15.00 41.16 -0.55
N LEU A 460 -14.48 39.99 -0.87
CA LEU A 460 -13.04 39.72 -1.11
C LEU A 460 -12.92 38.79 -2.31
N ALA A 461 -12.17 39.20 -3.33
CA ALA A 461 -11.73 38.36 -4.42
C ALA A 461 -10.20 38.39 -4.46
N ALA A 462 -9.57 37.24 -4.27
CA ALA A 462 -8.11 37.14 -4.25
C ALA A 462 -7.62 35.87 -4.93
N VAL A 463 -6.43 35.96 -5.49
CA VAL A 463 -5.66 34.83 -6.04
C VAL A 463 -4.24 34.89 -5.47
N ILE A 464 -3.78 33.76 -4.94
CA ILE A 464 -2.44 33.54 -4.42
C ILE A 464 -1.80 32.47 -5.28
N ASP A 465 -0.64 32.73 -5.85
CA ASP A 465 0.13 31.77 -6.65
C ASP A 465 1.46 31.51 -5.97
N GLY A 466 1.73 30.24 -5.66
CA GLY A 466 2.97 29.81 -5.04
C GLY A 466 3.32 30.56 -3.74
N GLY A 467 2.32 30.80 -2.90
CA GLY A 467 2.48 31.49 -1.62
C GLY A 467 2.60 33.03 -1.74
N SER A 468 2.28 33.61 -2.89
CA SER A 468 2.32 35.05 -3.10
C SER A 468 0.99 35.59 -3.64
N VAL A 469 0.45 36.63 -3.04
CA VAL A 469 -0.76 37.30 -3.54
C VAL A 469 -0.47 37.97 -4.88
N VAL A 470 -1.09 37.47 -5.95
CA VAL A 470 -0.98 38.05 -7.29
C VAL A 470 -2.05 39.07 -7.60
N VAL A 471 -3.23 38.89 -6.99
CA VAL A 471 -4.31 39.86 -7.03
C VAL A 471 -5.17 39.76 -5.79
N GLN A 472 -5.55 40.91 -5.23
CA GLN A 472 -6.54 41.04 -4.17
C GLN A 472 -7.38 42.30 -4.40
N LYS A 473 -8.69 42.13 -4.30
CA LYS A 473 -9.68 43.22 -4.27
C LYS A 473 -10.61 43.00 -3.10
N ASP A 474 -10.85 44.03 -2.32
CA ASP A 474 -11.83 44.04 -1.23
C ASP A 474 -12.71 45.30 -1.24
N GLY A 475 -13.92 45.23 -0.72
CA GLY A 475 -14.83 46.36 -0.68
C GLY A 475 -16.29 45.97 -0.46
N ASN A 476 -17.19 47.01 -0.39
CA ASN A 476 -18.60 46.83 -0.12
C ASN A 476 -19.47 46.71 -1.40
N PHE A 477 -18.89 46.32 -2.52
CA PHE A 477 -19.55 46.14 -3.82
C PHE A 477 -19.11 44.82 -4.46
N ALA A 478 -19.79 44.39 -5.52
CA ALA A 478 -19.41 43.21 -6.25
C ALA A 478 -18.06 43.42 -6.93
N LEU A 479 -17.17 42.45 -6.77
CA LEU A 479 -15.78 42.45 -7.25
C LEU A 479 -15.53 41.29 -8.19
N SER A 480 -14.68 41.50 -9.19
CA SER A 480 -14.15 40.43 -9.99
C SER A 480 -12.65 40.68 -10.28
N CYS A 481 -11.89 39.60 -10.31
CA CYS A 481 -10.52 39.62 -10.77
C CYS A 481 -10.25 38.43 -11.68
N GLU A 482 -9.28 38.60 -12.56
CA GLU A 482 -8.82 37.61 -13.54
C GLU A 482 -7.32 37.41 -13.36
N TYR A 483 -6.87 36.18 -13.59
CA TYR A 483 -5.48 35.81 -13.53
C TYR A 483 -5.16 34.69 -14.53
N GLU A 484 -4.10 34.85 -15.29
CA GLU A 484 -3.60 33.89 -16.25
C GLU A 484 -2.17 33.51 -15.86
N PRO A 485 -1.94 32.44 -15.08
CA PRO A 485 -0.60 32.03 -14.62
C PRO A 485 0.30 31.58 -15.79
N TYR A 486 -0.29 30.95 -16.80
CA TYR A 486 0.38 30.47 -18.01
C TYR A 486 -0.63 30.25 -19.14
N ALA A 487 -0.14 30.04 -20.36
CA ALA A 487 -0.98 29.82 -21.54
C ALA A 487 -1.99 28.67 -21.32
N ASN A 488 -3.27 28.93 -21.60
CA ASN A 488 -4.39 28.01 -21.44
C ASN A 488 -4.85 27.77 -19.98
N CYS A 489 -4.38 28.54 -19.01
CA CYS A 489 -4.96 28.55 -17.67
C CYS A 489 -5.57 29.92 -17.39
N GLU A 490 -6.90 30.00 -17.39
CA GLU A 490 -7.68 31.22 -17.11
C GLU A 490 -8.44 31.06 -15.80
N ILE A 491 -8.22 31.97 -14.87
CA ILE A 491 -8.85 31.99 -13.54
C ILE A 491 -9.65 33.27 -13.40
N GLN A 492 -10.91 33.15 -13.06
CA GLN A 492 -11.79 34.28 -12.75
C GLN A 492 -12.40 34.10 -11.36
N VAL A 493 -12.23 35.09 -10.49
CA VAL A 493 -12.78 35.08 -9.13
C VAL A 493 -13.75 36.26 -8.98
N THR A 494 -15.00 35.95 -8.60
CA THR A 494 -16.04 36.96 -8.31
C THR A 494 -16.49 36.82 -6.87
N SER A 495 -16.59 37.94 -6.15
CA SER A 495 -17.07 38.03 -4.79
C SER A 495 -18.09 39.14 -4.65
N ALA A 496 -19.18 38.85 -3.94
CA ALA A 496 -20.18 39.82 -3.55
C ALA A 496 -20.68 39.49 -2.15
N GLY A 497 -20.36 40.33 -1.17
CA GLY A 497 -20.90 40.25 0.18
C GLY A 497 -22.41 40.46 0.19
N TYR A 498 -23.05 40.37 1.37
CA TYR A 498 -24.53 40.37 1.51
C TYR A 498 -25.19 41.51 0.74
N SER A 499 -24.74 42.74 0.94
CA SER A 499 -25.36 43.95 0.32
C SER A 499 -24.91 44.17 -1.14
N ALA A 500 -23.90 43.45 -1.60
CA ALA A 500 -23.28 43.58 -2.93
C ALA A 500 -23.85 42.61 -3.97
N GLY A 501 -24.78 41.73 -3.59
CA GLY A 501 -25.38 40.75 -4.50
C GLY A 501 -25.27 39.30 -4.01
N ASN A 502 -24.62 39.07 -2.89
CA ASN A 502 -24.57 37.77 -2.19
C ASN A 502 -24.15 36.60 -3.10
N LYS A 503 -22.98 36.71 -3.74
CA LYS A 503 -22.47 35.76 -4.75
C LYS A 503 -20.99 35.46 -4.54
N SER A 504 -20.63 34.22 -4.69
CA SER A 504 -19.24 33.74 -4.91
C SER A 504 -19.20 32.93 -6.19
N SER A 505 -18.16 33.14 -7.00
CA SER A 505 -17.89 32.37 -8.21
C SER A 505 -16.37 32.29 -8.41
N ILE A 506 -15.87 31.09 -8.64
CA ILE A 506 -14.46 30.83 -8.94
C ILE A 506 -14.45 29.90 -10.15
N VAL A 507 -14.13 30.48 -11.30
CA VAL A 507 -14.11 29.79 -12.59
C VAL A 507 -12.66 29.55 -12.99
N ILE A 508 -12.32 28.31 -13.32
CA ILE A 508 -11.00 27.93 -13.83
C ILE A 508 -11.21 27.19 -15.16
N ASN A 509 -10.58 27.67 -16.22
CA ASN A 509 -10.72 27.12 -17.56
C ASN A 509 -12.19 26.94 -18.01
N GLY A 510 -13.02 27.95 -17.71
CA GLY A 510 -14.44 27.97 -18.05
C GLY A 510 -15.37 27.11 -17.17
N LYS A 511 -14.83 26.41 -16.16
CA LYS A 511 -15.63 25.57 -15.23
C LYS A 511 -15.75 26.22 -13.87
N GLU A 512 -16.99 26.28 -13.32
CA GLU A 512 -17.28 26.80 -11.99
C GLU A 512 -16.91 25.79 -10.90
N TYR A 513 -16.15 26.24 -9.91
CA TYR A 513 -15.71 25.42 -8.77
C TYR A 513 -16.13 25.97 -7.41
N SER A 514 -16.55 27.26 -7.31
CA SER A 514 -17.08 27.79 -6.07
C SER A 514 -18.38 27.07 -5.68
N LYS A 515 -18.49 26.68 -4.42
CA LYS A 515 -19.74 26.13 -3.87
C LYS A 515 -20.82 27.21 -3.66
N ASN A 516 -20.43 28.49 -3.75
CA ASN A 516 -21.30 29.63 -3.64
C ASN A 516 -22.20 29.58 -2.38
N LYS A 517 -21.60 29.28 -1.21
CA LYS A 517 -22.26 29.27 0.09
C LYS A 517 -21.71 30.38 0.98
N ARG A 518 -22.45 30.74 2.08
CA ARG A 518 -22.01 31.74 3.04
C ARG A 518 -20.60 31.43 3.57
N GLY A 519 -19.82 32.46 3.78
CA GLY A 519 -18.47 32.33 4.29
C GLY A 519 -17.38 32.51 3.23
N LEU A 520 -16.22 32.01 3.55
CA LEU A 520 -15.04 32.01 2.68
C LEU A 520 -15.07 30.76 1.79
N ASN A 521 -15.27 30.97 0.48
CA ASN A 521 -15.19 29.94 -0.53
C ASN A 521 -13.74 29.90 -1.05
N ILE A 522 -13.08 28.76 -0.98
CA ILE A 522 -11.69 28.56 -1.36
C ILE A 522 -11.60 27.43 -2.38
N VAL A 523 -10.86 27.67 -3.46
CA VAL A 523 -10.51 26.66 -4.45
C VAL A 523 -9.00 26.59 -4.56
N VAL A 524 -8.44 25.37 -4.50
CA VAL A 524 -7.01 25.11 -4.68
C VAL A 524 -6.80 24.34 -5.98
N TYR A 525 -5.95 24.90 -6.84
CA TYR A 525 -5.57 24.35 -8.13
C TYR A 525 -4.11 23.93 -8.10
N ASP A 526 -3.82 22.71 -8.50
CA ASP A 526 -2.46 22.16 -8.60
C ASP A 526 -1.91 22.38 -10.01
N LYS A 527 -0.88 23.22 -10.12
CA LYS A 527 -0.20 23.55 -11.39
C LYS A 527 0.52 22.35 -12.00
N THR A 528 0.94 21.39 -11.19
CA THR A 528 1.70 20.22 -11.68
C THR A 528 0.79 19.16 -12.29
N LYS A 529 -0.44 19.05 -11.77
CA LYS A 529 -1.46 18.10 -12.23
C LYS A 529 -2.45 18.71 -13.21
N ASP A 530 -2.44 20.04 -13.36
CA ASP A 530 -3.40 20.82 -14.17
C ASP A 530 -4.86 20.55 -13.76
N GLU A 531 -5.12 20.47 -12.43
CA GLU A 531 -6.44 20.14 -11.90
C GLU A 531 -6.77 20.88 -10.59
N VAL A 532 -8.08 21.04 -10.33
CA VAL A 532 -8.58 21.51 -9.03
C VAL A 532 -8.55 20.36 -8.04
N ILE A 533 -7.73 20.47 -7.00
CA ILE A 533 -7.55 19.47 -5.97
C ILE A 533 -8.43 19.66 -4.75
N SER A 534 -8.95 20.87 -4.52
CA SER A 534 -9.85 21.13 -3.40
C SER A 534 -10.80 22.28 -3.71
N SER A 535 -12.04 22.18 -3.24
CA SER A 535 -13.05 23.24 -3.23
C SER A 535 -13.80 23.20 -1.90
N ARG A 536 -13.56 24.18 -1.04
CA ARG A 536 -14.02 24.19 0.35
C ARG A 536 -14.79 25.49 0.68
N ILE A 537 -15.54 25.41 1.77
CA ILE A 537 -16.24 26.55 2.35
C ILE A 537 -15.93 26.55 3.84
N PHE A 538 -15.55 27.72 4.33
CA PHE A 538 -15.44 27.97 5.75
C PHE A 538 -16.50 29.01 6.14
N ASP A 539 -17.57 28.54 6.82
CA ASP A 539 -18.62 29.38 7.33
C ASP A 539 -18.22 29.89 8.73
N THR A 540 -17.56 31.03 8.78
CA THR A 540 -16.98 31.59 10.00
C THR A 540 -18.03 31.90 11.09
N TRP A 541 -19.32 31.96 10.76
CA TRP A 541 -20.37 32.08 11.74
C TRP A 541 -20.64 30.77 12.50
N LEU A 542 -20.61 29.64 11.81
CA LEU A 542 -20.76 28.32 12.42
C LEU A 542 -19.52 27.94 13.21
N MET A 543 -18.35 28.26 12.71
CA MET A 543 -17.06 27.99 13.40
C MET A 543 -16.96 28.70 14.76
N GLN A 544 -17.72 29.81 14.96
CA GLN A 544 -17.82 30.50 16.26
C GLN A 544 -18.66 29.71 17.28
N ASP A 545 -19.66 28.97 16.82
CA ASP A 545 -20.59 28.23 17.69
C ASP A 545 -20.03 26.83 18.05
N GLU A 546 -19.03 26.32 17.32
CA GLU A 546 -18.35 25.05 17.54
C GLU A 546 -17.10 25.17 18.43
N ARG A 547 -16.73 26.37 18.86
CA ARG A 547 -15.64 26.71 19.79
C ARG A 547 -16.20 26.94 21.20
#